data_b99eb54164ba2b5cd6dc859338c0ca5e
#
_entry.id   b99eb54164ba2b5cd6dc859338c0ca5e
#
_cell.length_a   1.000
_cell.length_b   1.000
_cell.length_c   1.000
_cell.angle_alpha   90.00
_cell.angle_beta   90.00
_cell.angle_gamma   90.00
#
_symmetry.space_group_name_H-M   'P 1'
#
loop_
_entity.id
_entity.type
_entity.pdbx_description
1 polymer ?
#
loop_
_entity_poly.entity_id
_entity_poly.type
_entity_poly.pdbx_seq_one_letter_code
_entity_poly.pdbx_strand_id
1 'polypeptide(L)'
;MLHTGGSDAPVTTGNYIDGVARPADGGRTYALFNPARPDELVGHAALSSVSDVDAAVRAAHGAFAAWSRTSYAERAAKLNEVAEYLESGQDDVDQRARLFCREHGKPIKETHLEVLRLGERFRMTAAYADRLARDEIEHGPPFDTIITRQPRGVAMLIVPWNWPLSILGAKLPQALMAGNT
;
A
#
# COMPACT_ATOMS: atom_id res chain seq x y z
N MET A 1 -4.67 -4.01 -14.57
CA MET A 1 -4.00 -5.15 -15.21
C MET A 1 -2.51 -4.99 -14.97
N LEU A 2 -1.95 -5.73 -14.04
CA LEU A 2 -0.51 -5.86 -13.88
C LEU A 2 -0.02 -6.83 -14.94
N HIS A 3 1.02 -6.43 -15.66
CA HIS A 3 1.58 -7.18 -16.79
C HIS A 3 2.10 -8.54 -16.32
N THR A 4 1.45 -9.62 -16.74
CA THR A 4 1.91 -11.01 -16.59
C THR A 4 2.80 -11.37 -17.80
N GLY A 5 3.96 -10.81 -17.88
CA GLY A 5 4.93 -11.15 -18.92
C GLY A 5 6.33 -11.11 -18.34
N GLY A 6 6.99 -12.27 -18.25
CA GLY A 6 8.39 -12.40 -17.81
C GLY A 6 9.39 -11.80 -18.82
N SER A 7 9.19 -10.55 -19.20
CA SER A 7 10.14 -9.82 -20.04
C SER A 7 10.82 -8.72 -19.25
N ASP A 8 12.13 -8.57 -19.44
CA ASP A 8 12.90 -7.41 -18.96
C ASP A 8 12.54 -6.10 -19.70
N ALA A 9 11.41 -6.07 -20.40
CA ALA A 9 10.93 -4.91 -21.11
C ALA A 9 10.58 -3.77 -20.16
N PRO A 10 10.84 -2.50 -20.55
CA PRO A 10 10.50 -1.36 -19.75
C PRO A 10 9.00 -1.28 -19.42
N VAL A 11 8.66 -1.04 -18.15
CA VAL A 11 7.28 -0.95 -17.67
C VAL A 11 6.88 0.52 -17.54
N THR A 12 5.70 0.89 -18.02
CA THR A 12 5.13 2.22 -17.77
C THR A 12 4.02 2.12 -16.72
N THR A 13 4.18 2.86 -15.63
CA THR A 13 3.17 2.92 -14.56
C THR A 13 2.56 4.31 -14.49
N GLY A 14 1.22 4.34 -14.38
CA GLY A 14 0.43 5.55 -14.13
C GLY A 14 0.05 5.69 -12.66
N ASN A 15 -0.84 6.65 -12.39
CA ASN A 15 -1.55 6.76 -11.13
C ASN A 15 -2.64 5.69 -11.05
N TYR A 16 -2.96 5.26 -9.83
CA TYR A 16 -4.14 4.43 -9.58
C TYR A 16 -5.06 5.20 -8.64
N ILE A 17 -6.17 5.70 -9.18
CA ILE A 17 -7.08 6.59 -8.46
C ILE A 17 -8.52 6.13 -8.72
N ASP A 18 -9.29 5.97 -7.64
CA ASP A 18 -10.69 5.56 -7.68
C ASP A 18 -10.90 4.22 -8.42
N GLY A 19 -10.03 3.24 -8.13
CA GLY A 19 -10.09 1.92 -8.76
C GLY A 19 -9.65 1.87 -10.23
N VAL A 20 -9.12 2.97 -10.79
CA VAL A 20 -8.75 3.08 -12.20
C VAL A 20 -7.28 3.48 -12.37
N ALA A 21 -6.55 2.72 -13.20
CA ALA A 21 -5.23 3.12 -13.66
C ALA A 21 -5.37 4.23 -14.70
N ARG A 22 -4.63 5.34 -14.51
CA ARG A 22 -4.64 6.50 -15.41
C ARG A 22 -3.27 7.14 -15.52
N PRO A 23 -2.92 7.78 -16.65
CA PRO A 23 -1.70 8.56 -16.74
C PRO A 23 -1.75 9.76 -15.78
N ALA A 24 -0.58 10.35 -15.50
CA ALA A 24 -0.54 11.66 -14.86
C ALA A 24 -1.20 12.73 -15.75
N ASP A 25 -1.67 13.81 -15.14
CA ASP A 25 -2.21 14.97 -15.86
C ASP A 25 -1.17 15.49 -16.87
N GLY A 26 -1.60 15.65 -18.13
CA GLY A 26 -0.71 15.95 -19.25
C GLY A 26 0.17 14.77 -19.72
N GLY A 27 -0.06 13.56 -19.25
CA GLY A 27 0.64 12.35 -19.69
C GLY A 27 2.14 12.30 -19.34
N ARG A 28 2.60 13.16 -18.42
CA ARG A 28 4.03 13.28 -18.09
C ARG A 28 4.53 12.07 -17.32
N THR A 29 5.73 11.62 -17.67
CA THR A 29 6.44 10.53 -16.96
C THR A 29 7.90 10.93 -16.72
N TYR A 30 8.56 10.22 -15.83
CA TYR A 30 10.01 10.24 -15.72
C TYR A 30 10.57 8.84 -15.89
N ALA A 31 11.76 8.75 -16.49
CA ALA A 31 12.44 7.49 -16.73
C ALA A 31 13.12 6.99 -15.46
N LEU A 32 13.04 5.67 -15.25
CA LEU A 32 13.72 4.96 -14.17
C LEU A 32 14.81 4.09 -14.79
N PHE A 33 16.04 4.28 -14.36
CA PHE A 33 17.19 3.53 -14.80
C PHE A 33 17.71 2.63 -13.68
N ASN A 34 18.29 1.49 -14.06
CA ASN A 34 18.94 0.60 -13.11
C ASN A 34 20.20 1.27 -12.54
N PRO A 35 20.27 1.54 -11.22
CA PRO A 35 21.43 2.24 -10.65
C PRO A 35 22.75 1.42 -10.74
N ALA A 36 22.66 0.10 -10.86
CA ALA A 36 23.84 -0.76 -11.09
C ALA A 36 24.23 -0.89 -12.57
N ARG A 37 23.32 -0.50 -13.49
CA ARG A 37 23.51 -0.49 -14.95
C ARG A 37 22.83 0.76 -15.52
N PRO A 38 23.49 1.93 -15.50
CA PRO A 38 22.85 3.21 -15.82
C PRO A 38 22.27 3.33 -17.25
N ASP A 39 22.71 2.49 -18.16
CA ASP A 39 22.20 2.43 -19.55
C ASP A 39 20.93 1.54 -19.67
N GLU A 40 20.56 0.82 -18.62
CA GLU A 40 19.37 -0.03 -18.60
C GLU A 40 18.14 0.77 -18.17
N LEU A 41 17.25 1.05 -19.09
CA LEU A 41 15.94 1.60 -18.80
C LEU A 41 15.04 0.53 -18.17
N VAL A 42 14.63 0.72 -16.92
CA VAL A 42 13.70 -0.18 -16.21
C VAL A 42 12.27 0.16 -16.55
N GLY A 43 11.95 1.44 -16.68
CA GLY A 43 10.60 1.84 -17.01
C GLY A 43 10.36 3.34 -16.91
N HIS A 44 9.09 3.72 -16.95
CA HIS A 44 8.63 5.09 -16.76
C HIS A 44 7.56 5.13 -15.67
N ALA A 45 7.68 6.07 -14.73
CA ALA A 45 6.66 6.30 -13.72
C ALA A 45 5.95 7.64 -13.98
N ALA A 46 4.70 7.74 -13.54
CA ALA A 46 3.93 8.96 -13.66
C ALA A 46 4.61 10.13 -12.93
N LEU A 47 4.80 11.24 -13.62
CA LEU A 47 5.19 12.51 -13.03
C LEU A 47 3.92 13.31 -12.71
N SER A 48 3.30 12.97 -11.58
CA SER A 48 2.02 13.53 -11.16
C SER A 48 2.10 15.01 -10.85
N SER A 49 0.97 15.68 -11.02
CA SER A 49 0.77 17.11 -10.74
C SER A 49 -0.04 17.30 -9.46
N VAL A 50 -0.24 18.54 -9.04
CA VAL A 50 -1.13 18.89 -7.93
C VAL A 50 -2.57 18.43 -8.21
N SER A 51 -3.03 18.53 -9.48
CA SER A 51 -4.38 18.07 -9.86
C SER A 51 -4.57 16.56 -9.69
N ASP A 52 -3.53 15.75 -9.92
CA ASP A 52 -3.55 14.30 -9.68
C ASP A 52 -3.67 13.99 -8.18
N VAL A 53 -2.90 14.70 -7.35
CA VAL A 53 -2.96 14.55 -5.89
C VAL A 53 -4.34 14.95 -5.38
N ASP A 54 -4.89 16.06 -5.83
CA ASP A 54 -6.24 16.51 -5.48
C ASP A 54 -7.31 15.49 -5.90
N ALA A 55 -7.16 14.87 -7.06
CA ALA A 55 -8.05 13.82 -7.52
C ALA A 55 -7.97 12.57 -6.60
N ALA A 56 -6.78 12.16 -6.20
CA ALA A 56 -6.57 11.04 -5.30
C ALA A 56 -7.18 11.31 -3.91
N VAL A 57 -6.95 12.51 -3.36
CA VAL A 57 -7.52 12.92 -2.06
C VAL A 57 -9.05 12.97 -2.12
N ARG A 58 -9.63 13.51 -3.21
CA ARG A 58 -11.10 13.52 -3.37
C ARG A 58 -11.67 12.11 -3.47
N ALA A 59 -11.02 11.20 -4.18
CA ALA A 59 -11.44 9.80 -4.28
C ALA A 59 -11.42 9.10 -2.90
N ALA A 60 -10.32 9.27 -2.16
CA ALA A 60 -10.19 8.74 -0.81
C ALA A 60 -11.25 9.32 0.14
N HIS A 61 -11.47 10.65 0.09
CA HIS A 61 -12.50 11.31 0.89
C HIS A 61 -13.92 10.80 0.53
N GLY A 62 -14.21 10.58 -0.76
CA GLY A 62 -15.48 10.00 -1.20
C GLY A 62 -15.73 8.59 -0.66
N ALA A 63 -14.68 7.76 -0.59
CA ALA A 63 -14.76 6.40 -0.07
C ALA A 63 -14.87 6.35 1.47
N PHE A 64 -14.43 7.38 2.18
CA PHE A 64 -14.34 7.39 3.65
C PHE A 64 -15.66 7.09 4.34
N ALA A 65 -16.76 7.69 3.91
CA ALA A 65 -18.06 7.52 4.55
C ALA A 65 -18.57 6.08 4.55
N ALA A 66 -18.26 5.30 3.51
CA ALA A 66 -18.60 3.89 3.44
C ALA A 66 -17.60 3.03 4.22
N TRP A 67 -16.29 3.23 3.98
CA TRP A 67 -15.24 2.44 4.60
C TRP A 67 -15.19 2.59 6.13
N SER A 68 -15.33 3.78 6.66
CA SER A 68 -15.30 4.04 8.09
C SER A 68 -16.43 3.37 8.89
N ARG A 69 -17.53 3.00 8.21
CA ARG A 69 -18.67 2.30 8.84
C ARG A 69 -18.58 0.78 8.78
N THR A 70 -17.61 0.22 8.01
CA THR A 70 -17.39 -1.22 8.03
C THR A 70 -16.87 -1.66 9.41
N SER A 71 -17.21 -2.86 9.80
CA SER A 71 -16.68 -3.46 11.04
C SER A 71 -15.19 -3.79 10.92
N TYR A 72 -14.53 -3.96 12.05
CA TYR A 72 -13.14 -4.44 12.06
C TYR A 72 -12.99 -5.82 11.40
N ALA A 73 -13.99 -6.70 11.53
CA ALA A 73 -14.00 -8.02 10.89
C ALA A 73 -14.05 -7.92 9.36
N GLU A 74 -14.91 -7.04 8.80
CA GLU A 74 -14.99 -6.80 7.36
C GLU A 74 -13.69 -6.22 6.82
N ARG A 75 -13.09 -5.26 7.52
CA ARG A 75 -11.78 -4.71 7.14
C ARG A 75 -10.69 -5.75 7.20
N ALA A 76 -10.66 -6.60 8.24
CA ALA A 76 -9.72 -7.71 8.35
C ALA A 76 -9.85 -8.70 7.19
N ALA A 77 -11.08 -9.04 6.80
CA ALA A 77 -11.31 -9.90 5.62
C ALA A 77 -10.68 -9.30 4.36
N LYS A 78 -10.89 -7.99 4.11
CA LYS A 78 -10.27 -7.30 2.96
C LYS A 78 -8.75 -7.25 3.04
N LEU A 79 -8.18 -7.02 4.22
CA LEU A 79 -6.73 -7.06 4.39
C LEU A 79 -6.15 -8.46 4.13
N ASN A 80 -6.86 -9.52 4.53
CA ASN A 80 -6.45 -10.88 4.23
C ASN A 80 -6.53 -11.20 2.73
N GLU A 81 -7.57 -10.74 2.01
CA GLU A 81 -7.65 -10.85 0.54
C GLU A 81 -6.43 -10.19 -0.14
N VAL A 82 -6.03 -9.01 0.34
CA VAL A 82 -4.82 -8.33 -0.17
C VAL A 82 -3.56 -9.14 0.16
N ALA A 83 -3.45 -9.69 1.38
CA ALA A 83 -2.32 -10.53 1.77
C ALA A 83 -2.21 -11.77 0.87
N GLU A 84 -3.33 -12.47 0.65
CA GLU A 84 -3.38 -13.64 -0.24
C GLU A 84 -2.93 -13.29 -1.67
N TYR A 85 -3.40 -12.17 -2.21
CA TYR A 85 -2.97 -11.70 -3.53
C TYR A 85 -1.47 -11.39 -3.59
N LEU A 86 -0.92 -10.74 -2.57
CA LEU A 86 0.50 -10.39 -2.51
C LEU A 86 1.42 -11.61 -2.33
N GLU A 87 0.94 -12.63 -1.65
CA GLU A 87 1.66 -13.87 -1.37
C GLU A 87 1.43 -14.95 -2.44
N SER A 88 0.43 -14.76 -3.34
CA SER A 88 0.07 -15.74 -4.36
C SER A 88 1.10 -15.79 -5.49
N GLY A 89 1.45 -17.02 -5.90
CA GLY A 89 2.30 -17.28 -7.05
C GLY A 89 3.78 -16.94 -6.81
N GLN A 90 4.63 -17.98 -6.69
CA GLN A 90 6.07 -17.79 -6.53
C GLN A 90 6.68 -16.98 -7.69
N ASP A 91 6.23 -17.26 -8.92
CA ASP A 91 6.69 -16.55 -10.11
C ASP A 91 6.37 -15.04 -10.07
N ASP A 92 5.20 -14.67 -9.55
CA ASP A 92 4.80 -13.27 -9.39
C ASP A 92 5.62 -12.56 -8.31
N VAL A 93 5.93 -13.24 -7.21
CA VAL A 93 6.79 -12.72 -6.15
C VAL A 93 8.21 -12.50 -6.69
N ASP A 94 8.74 -13.45 -7.44
CA ASP A 94 10.07 -13.35 -8.05
C ASP A 94 10.14 -12.22 -9.08
N GLN A 95 9.12 -12.05 -9.91
CA GLN A 95 9.05 -10.96 -10.89
C GLN A 95 9.01 -9.58 -10.18
N ARG A 96 8.18 -9.41 -9.17
CA ARG A 96 8.13 -8.17 -8.39
C ARG A 96 9.46 -7.88 -7.70
N ALA A 97 10.11 -8.90 -7.13
CA ALA A 97 11.43 -8.76 -6.50
C ALA A 97 12.52 -8.37 -7.50
N ARG A 98 12.51 -8.96 -8.72
CA ARG A 98 13.45 -8.61 -9.80
C ARG A 98 13.23 -7.19 -10.30
N LEU A 99 11.99 -6.78 -10.55
CA LEU A 99 11.67 -5.41 -10.96
C LEU A 99 12.14 -4.42 -9.89
N PHE A 100 11.82 -4.69 -8.64
CA PHE A 100 12.23 -3.85 -7.52
C PHE A 100 13.77 -3.78 -7.37
N CYS A 101 14.48 -4.90 -7.56
CA CYS A 101 15.94 -4.92 -7.57
C CYS A 101 16.52 -4.03 -8.70
N ARG A 102 15.94 -4.10 -9.89
CA ARG A 102 16.39 -3.32 -11.05
C ARG A 102 16.15 -1.81 -10.89
N GLU A 103 14.97 -1.42 -10.41
CA GLU A 103 14.63 0.00 -10.24
C GLU A 103 15.34 0.65 -9.05
N HIS A 104 15.65 -0.13 -8.02
CA HIS A 104 16.14 0.37 -6.75
C HIS A 104 17.64 0.17 -6.54
N GLY A 105 18.23 -0.86 -7.15
CA GLY A 105 19.62 -1.26 -6.92
C GLY A 105 19.86 -2.06 -5.64
N LYS A 106 18.81 -2.47 -4.96
CA LYS A 106 18.89 -3.27 -3.74
C LYS A 106 19.24 -4.73 -4.06
N PRO A 107 19.97 -5.46 -3.18
CA PRO A 107 20.24 -6.88 -3.40
C PRO A 107 18.95 -7.69 -3.57
N ILE A 108 18.93 -8.63 -4.53
CA ILE A 108 17.75 -9.43 -4.86
C ILE A 108 17.15 -10.17 -3.64
N LYS A 109 18.00 -10.62 -2.73
CA LYS A 109 17.53 -11.29 -1.49
C LYS A 109 16.72 -10.36 -0.59
N GLU A 110 17.10 -9.08 -0.54
CA GLU A 110 16.40 -8.08 0.26
C GLU A 110 15.09 -7.63 -0.40
N THR A 111 15.11 -7.45 -1.73
CA THR A 111 13.88 -7.10 -2.47
C THR A 111 12.85 -8.23 -2.39
N HIS A 112 13.28 -9.48 -2.51
CA HIS A 112 12.43 -10.65 -2.35
C HIS A 112 11.80 -10.69 -0.94
N LEU A 113 12.62 -10.45 0.09
CA LEU A 113 12.15 -10.40 1.48
C LEU A 113 11.13 -9.26 1.70
N GLU A 114 11.33 -8.10 1.11
CA GLU A 114 10.39 -6.98 1.23
C GLU A 114 9.05 -7.26 0.54
N VAL A 115 9.08 -7.89 -0.63
CA VAL A 115 7.86 -8.28 -1.36
C VAL A 115 7.02 -9.25 -0.52
N LEU A 116 7.65 -10.27 0.06
CA LEU A 116 6.97 -11.22 0.94
C LEU A 116 6.43 -10.56 2.23
N ARG A 117 7.24 -9.75 2.87
CA ARG A 117 6.86 -9.05 4.11
C ARG A 117 5.69 -8.10 3.94
N LEU A 118 5.45 -7.58 2.75
CA LEU A 118 4.30 -6.72 2.53
C LEU A 118 2.99 -7.46 2.80
N GLY A 119 2.79 -8.66 2.22
CA GLY A 119 1.62 -9.50 2.49
C GLY A 119 1.50 -9.90 3.97
N GLU A 120 2.60 -10.34 4.56
CA GLU A 120 2.70 -10.67 5.98
C GLU A 120 2.20 -9.54 6.90
N ARG A 121 2.54 -8.28 6.59
CA ARG A 121 2.11 -7.09 7.34
C ARG A 121 0.61 -6.87 7.26
N PHE A 122 -0.01 -7.11 6.10
CA PHE A 122 -1.46 -7.07 5.97
C PHE A 122 -2.13 -8.14 6.85
N ARG A 123 -1.64 -9.37 6.81
CA ARG A 123 -2.15 -10.49 7.62
C ARG A 123 -1.98 -10.25 9.11
N MET A 124 -0.80 -9.79 9.52
CA MET A 124 -0.54 -9.41 10.92
C MET A 124 -1.51 -8.34 11.42
N THR A 125 -1.78 -7.33 10.61
CA THR A 125 -2.72 -6.26 10.99
C THR A 125 -4.16 -6.77 11.07
N ALA A 126 -4.59 -7.63 10.14
CA ALA A 126 -5.91 -8.26 10.18
C ALA A 126 -6.14 -9.06 11.47
N ALA A 127 -5.11 -9.71 12.02
CA ALA A 127 -5.19 -10.47 13.25
C ALA A 127 -5.53 -9.62 14.50
N TYR A 128 -5.41 -8.31 14.44
CA TYR A 128 -5.78 -7.41 15.55
C TYR A 128 -7.25 -7.01 15.56
N ALA A 129 -8.07 -7.45 14.60
CA ALA A 129 -9.47 -7.04 14.45
C ALA A 129 -10.28 -7.16 15.74
N ASP A 130 -10.25 -8.31 16.39
CA ASP A 130 -11.03 -8.56 17.62
C ASP A 130 -10.60 -7.68 18.79
N ARG A 131 -9.30 -7.40 18.89
CA ARG A 131 -8.77 -6.50 19.92
C ARG A 131 -9.20 -5.06 19.67
N LEU A 132 -9.14 -4.61 18.42
CA LEU A 132 -9.48 -3.24 18.04
C LEU A 132 -11.00 -2.97 18.09
N ALA A 133 -11.82 -4.01 17.95
CA ALA A 133 -13.28 -3.92 18.00
C ALA A 133 -13.83 -3.67 19.40
N ARG A 134 -13.01 -3.82 20.45
CA ARG A 134 -13.43 -3.65 21.83
C ARG A 134 -12.99 -2.30 22.35
N ASP A 135 -13.92 -1.60 23.00
CA ASP A 135 -13.59 -0.45 23.82
C ASP A 135 -12.82 -0.91 25.08
N GLU A 136 -11.86 -0.14 25.49
CA GLU A 136 -11.14 -0.37 26.74
C GLU A 136 -11.82 0.45 27.83
N ILE A 137 -12.28 -0.22 28.91
CA ILE A 137 -12.95 0.42 30.02
C ILE A 137 -12.08 0.28 31.26
N GLU A 138 -11.65 1.39 31.82
CA GLU A 138 -10.92 1.46 33.08
C GLU A 138 -11.86 1.98 34.16
N HIS A 139 -12.20 1.13 35.12
CA HIS A 139 -13.04 1.48 36.25
C HIS A 139 -12.19 2.09 37.36
N GLY A 140 -12.60 3.26 37.85
CA GLY A 140 -11.90 3.91 38.97
C GLY A 140 -12.70 5.10 39.57
N PRO A 141 -12.64 5.32 40.92
CA PRO A 141 -13.25 6.49 41.51
C PRO A 141 -12.43 7.75 41.13
N PRO A 142 -13.07 8.88 40.82
CA PRO A 142 -14.52 9.10 40.80
C PRO A 142 -15.22 8.81 39.47
N PHE A 143 -14.47 8.36 38.41
CA PHE A 143 -15.02 8.19 37.06
C PHE A 143 -14.53 6.91 36.42
N ASP A 144 -15.34 6.33 35.56
CA ASP A 144 -14.92 5.32 34.59
C ASP A 144 -14.35 6.02 33.34
N THR A 145 -13.26 5.50 32.82
CA THR A 145 -12.62 5.95 31.56
C THR A 145 -12.93 4.96 30.45
N ILE A 146 -13.49 5.46 29.35
CA ILE A 146 -13.75 4.65 28.15
C ILE A 146 -12.85 5.13 27.04
N ILE A 147 -12.00 4.21 26.52
CA ILE A 147 -11.10 4.47 25.41
C ILE A 147 -11.70 3.84 24.14
N THR A 148 -12.10 4.70 23.21
CA THR A 148 -12.66 4.30 21.93
C THR A 148 -11.73 4.68 20.78
N ARG A 149 -11.81 3.96 19.65
CA ARG A 149 -11.01 4.23 18.46
C ARG A 149 -11.90 4.72 17.32
N GLN A 150 -11.57 5.86 16.74
CA GLN A 150 -12.33 6.44 15.64
C GLN A 150 -11.43 6.76 14.45
N PRO A 151 -11.87 6.50 13.20
CA PRO A 151 -11.13 6.88 12.01
C PRO A 151 -11.06 8.40 11.88
N ARG A 152 -9.94 8.90 11.34
CA ARG A 152 -9.67 10.33 11.20
C ARG A 152 -9.99 10.90 9.81
N GLY A 153 -10.13 10.04 8.80
CA GLY A 153 -10.37 10.45 7.42
C GLY A 153 -9.33 9.94 6.44
N VAL A 154 -8.94 10.79 5.52
CA VAL A 154 -7.90 10.48 4.53
C VAL A 154 -6.52 10.46 5.17
N ALA A 155 -5.76 9.41 4.92
CA ALA A 155 -4.39 9.24 5.39
C ALA A 155 -3.41 9.33 4.22
N MET A 156 -2.53 10.33 4.24
CA MET A 156 -1.41 10.40 3.31
C MET A 156 -0.22 9.63 3.87
N LEU A 157 0.24 8.62 3.14
CA LEU A 157 1.36 7.77 3.55
C LEU A 157 2.60 8.09 2.73
N ILE A 158 3.63 8.62 3.39
CA ILE A 158 4.94 8.89 2.79
C ILE A 158 5.92 7.85 3.33
N VAL A 159 6.54 7.11 2.42
CA VAL A 159 7.54 6.09 2.75
C VAL A 159 8.93 6.50 2.26
N PRO A 160 9.99 6.20 3.02
CA PRO A 160 11.35 6.46 2.58
C PRO A 160 11.78 5.45 1.51
N TRP A 161 12.82 5.80 0.78
CA TRP A 161 13.35 4.98 -0.32
C TRP A 161 14.05 3.70 0.14
N ASN A 162 14.63 3.66 1.34
CA ASN A 162 15.52 2.55 1.75
C ASN A 162 14.80 1.22 2.05
N TRP A 163 13.58 1.24 2.57
CA TRP A 163 12.74 0.07 2.85
C TRP A 163 11.27 0.34 2.48
N PRO A 164 10.98 0.69 1.21
CA PRO A 164 9.68 1.26 0.83
C PRO A 164 8.52 0.30 1.09
N LEU A 165 8.61 -0.97 0.66
CA LEU A 165 7.53 -1.94 0.83
C LEU A 165 7.34 -2.35 2.29
N SER A 166 8.43 -2.55 3.03
CA SER A 166 8.36 -2.88 4.46
C SER A 166 7.72 -1.77 5.27
N ILE A 167 8.04 -0.50 4.97
CA ILE A 167 7.49 0.65 5.69
C ILE A 167 6.07 0.96 5.22
N LEU A 168 5.75 0.74 3.93
CA LEU A 168 4.37 0.79 3.46
C LEU A 168 3.51 -0.24 4.21
N GLY A 169 3.99 -1.48 4.33
CA GLY A 169 3.33 -2.54 5.10
C GLY A 169 3.18 -2.23 6.60
N ALA A 170 4.04 -1.37 7.14
CA ALA A 170 3.91 -0.88 8.53
C ALA A 170 2.99 0.33 8.68
N LYS A 171 2.38 0.85 7.60
CA LYS A 171 1.52 2.04 7.64
C LYS A 171 0.16 1.80 6.99
N LEU A 172 0.15 1.27 5.76
CA LEU A 172 -1.07 1.15 4.96
C LEU A 172 -2.12 0.24 5.60
N PRO A 173 -1.80 -1.01 5.97
CA PRO A 173 -2.81 -1.88 6.57
C PRO A 173 -3.35 -1.33 7.89
N GLN A 174 -2.51 -0.68 8.70
CA GLN A 174 -2.96 -0.06 9.96
C GLN A 174 -3.91 1.12 9.71
N ALA A 175 -3.62 1.98 8.72
CA ALA A 175 -4.51 3.08 8.36
C ALA A 175 -5.87 2.56 7.90
N LEU A 176 -5.88 1.55 7.03
CA LEU A 176 -7.10 0.91 6.53
C LEU A 176 -7.86 0.18 7.65
N MET A 177 -7.17 -0.57 8.52
CA MET A 177 -7.79 -1.26 9.65
C MET A 177 -8.44 -0.29 10.64
N ALA A 178 -7.83 0.88 10.85
CA ALA A 178 -8.41 1.93 11.69
C ALA A 178 -9.63 2.62 11.04
N GLY A 179 -9.97 2.29 9.78
CA GLY A 179 -11.11 2.84 9.04
C GLY A 179 -10.80 4.13 8.28
N ASN A 180 -9.52 4.49 8.13
CA ASN A 180 -9.10 5.60 7.26
C ASN A 180 -9.01 5.15 5.79
N THR A 181 -9.01 6.11 4.88
CA THR A 181 -8.87 5.92 3.43
C THR A 181 -7.68 6.66 2.87
#